data_92da1bf1464b8124b0916bf33433f066
#
_entry.id   92da1bf1464b8124b0916bf33433f066
#
_cell.length_a   1.000
_cell.length_b   1.000
_cell.length_c   1.000
_cell.angle_alpha   90.00
_cell.angle_beta   90.00
_cell.angle_gamma   90.00
#
_symmetry.space_group_name_H-M   'P 1'
#
loop_
_entity.id
_entity.type
_entity.pdbx_description
1 polymer ?
#
loop_
_entity_poly.entity_id
_entity_poly.type
_entity_poly.pdbx_seq_one_letter_code
_entity_poly.pdbx_strand_id
1 'polypeptide(L)'
;MKICLERDYCINISEGRVYRLMKEMKLPTMSTVKPPRVKMSSNTGDSYPNLLAKRFNQKAPNIVWVCDFTYVRVADRFYYICAILDLYSRKVIACRVSNKIDRFLAIDTLHDAVKARGVSSGVMFHTDRGSQFTCADFRKEIDRLNMVQSFSAKGHPYDNAVMECFFKYLKKEELYRRSYKSLEQLKLSLTSYIAGFYNSIRPHSHNHGLSPNQFENL
;
A
#
# COMPACT_ATOMS: atom_id res chain seq x y z
N MET A 1 17.39 -8.81 2.93
CA MET A 1 18.27 -9.98 3.17
C MET A 1 19.21 -9.74 4.33
N LYS A 2 20.12 -8.73 4.34
CA LYS A 2 21.04 -8.48 5.46
C LYS A 2 20.33 -8.42 6.81
N ILE A 3 19.32 -7.56 6.94
CA ILE A 3 18.53 -7.40 8.18
C ILE A 3 17.90 -8.73 8.65
N CYS A 4 17.40 -9.56 7.72
CA CYS A 4 16.84 -10.87 8.07
C CYS A 4 17.93 -11.83 8.56
N LEU A 5 19.11 -11.83 7.93
CA LEU A 5 20.23 -12.67 8.35
C LEU A 5 20.71 -12.31 9.76
N GLU A 6 20.78 -11.02 10.05
CA GLU A 6 21.18 -10.53 11.37
C GLU A 6 20.11 -10.83 12.44
N ARG A 7 18.85 -10.52 12.16
CA ARG A 7 17.72 -10.70 13.09
C ARG A 7 17.40 -12.16 13.35
N ASP A 8 17.25 -12.97 12.29
CA ASP A 8 16.68 -14.32 12.39
C ASP A 8 17.74 -15.41 12.56
N TYR A 9 18.99 -15.13 12.16
CA TYR A 9 20.08 -16.11 12.14
C TYR A 9 21.35 -15.63 12.86
N CYS A 10 21.34 -14.43 13.45
CA CYS A 10 22.52 -13.81 14.11
C CYS A 10 23.74 -13.72 13.18
N ILE A 11 23.55 -13.66 11.85
CA ILE A 11 24.62 -13.57 10.86
C ILE A 11 24.84 -12.10 10.51
N ASN A 12 25.97 -11.53 11.01
CA ASN A 12 26.35 -10.16 10.70
C ASN A 12 27.37 -10.11 9.56
N ILE A 13 26.90 -9.75 8.36
CA ILE A 13 27.75 -9.57 7.16
C ILE A 13 27.38 -8.28 6.44
N SER A 14 28.32 -7.73 5.66
CA SER A 14 28.09 -6.49 4.90
C SER A 14 27.09 -6.69 3.76
N GLU A 15 26.41 -5.62 3.36
CA GLU A 15 25.49 -5.66 2.20
C GLU A 15 26.19 -6.10 0.91
N GLY A 16 27.45 -5.67 0.71
CA GLY A 16 28.25 -6.09 -0.43
C GLY A 16 28.55 -7.60 -0.43
N ARG A 17 28.74 -8.21 0.76
CA ARG A 17 28.91 -9.67 0.87
C ARG A 17 27.60 -10.40 0.56
N VAL A 18 26.46 -9.91 1.08
CA VAL A 18 25.13 -10.46 0.75
C VAL A 18 24.89 -10.41 -0.76
N TYR A 19 25.19 -9.27 -1.40
CA TYR A 19 25.00 -9.13 -2.86
C TYR A 19 25.86 -10.13 -3.65
N ARG A 20 27.14 -10.29 -3.30
CA ARG A 20 28.02 -11.26 -3.97
C ARG A 20 27.51 -12.69 -3.82
N LEU A 21 27.13 -13.10 -2.61
CA LEU A 21 26.56 -14.42 -2.35
C LEU A 21 25.27 -14.67 -3.15
N MET A 22 24.36 -13.69 -3.18
CA MET A 22 23.14 -13.79 -4.00
C MET A 22 23.45 -13.97 -5.47
N LYS A 23 24.47 -13.29 -5.99
CA LYS A 23 24.92 -13.42 -7.39
C LYS A 23 25.53 -14.79 -7.66
N GLU A 24 26.42 -15.28 -6.79
CA GLU A 24 27.00 -16.62 -6.87
C GLU A 24 25.94 -17.71 -6.86
N MET A 25 24.94 -17.59 -6.00
CA MET A 25 23.80 -18.51 -5.90
C MET A 25 22.78 -18.34 -7.03
N LYS A 26 23.00 -17.43 -7.98
CA LYS A 26 22.09 -17.10 -9.10
C LYS A 26 20.65 -16.83 -8.64
N LEU A 27 20.49 -16.19 -7.47
CA LEU A 27 19.17 -15.85 -6.96
C LEU A 27 18.51 -14.79 -7.85
N PRO A 28 17.20 -14.91 -8.12
CA PRO A 28 16.49 -13.96 -8.98
C PRO A 28 16.49 -12.56 -8.34
N THR A 29 16.89 -11.56 -9.12
CA THR A 29 16.83 -10.16 -8.71
C THR A 29 15.48 -9.53 -9.09
N MET A 30 15.05 -8.50 -8.35
CA MET A 30 13.85 -7.77 -8.70
C MET A 30 14.04 -6.97 -10.00
N SER A 31 13.12 -7.11 -10.95
CA SER A 31 13.14 -6.32 -12.18
C SER A 31 13.11 -4.81 -11.87
N THR A 32 13.97 -4.05 -12.55
CA THR A 32 14.09 -2.59 -12.42
C THR A 32 13.39 -1.84 -13.55
N VAL A 33 12.56 -2.49 -14.36
CA VAL A 33 11.83 -1.84 -15.45
C VAL A 33 10.98 -0.70 -14.90
N LYS A 34 11.31 0.54 -15.30
CA LYS A 34 10.52 1.73 -14.93
C LYS A 34 9.26 1.75 -15.78
N PRO A 35 8.07 1.91 -15.19
CA PRO A 35 6.85 2.09 -15.97
C PRO A 35 6.93 3.39 -16.76
N PRO A 36 6.27 3.48 -17.94
CA PRO A 36 6.20 4.70 -18.71
C PRO A 36 5.57 5.84 -17.89
N ARG A 37 6.12 7.04 -18.01
CA ARG A 37 5.56 8.24 -17.36
C ARG A 37 4.29 8.66 -18.08
N VAL A 38 3.15 8.60 -17.42
CA VAL A 38 1.89 9.15 -17.92
C VAL A 38 1.88 10.65 -17.63
N LYS A 39 1.74 11.47 -18.68
CA LYS A 39 1.50 12.91 -18.54
C LYS A 39 0.04 13.10 -18.09
N MET A 40 -0.16 13.58 -16.88
CA MET A 40 -1.51 13.93 -16.40
C MET A 40 -1.89 15.34 -16.86
N SER A 41 -3.08 15.46 -17.44
CA SER A 41 -3.67 16.75 -17.80
C SER A 41 -4.16 17.52 -16.58
N SER A 42 -4.03 18.83 -16.64
CA SER A 42 -4.41 19.74 -15.58
C SER A 42 -5.79 20.34 -15.82
N ASN A 43 -6.74 20.17 -14.92
CA ASN A 43 -7.71 21.22 -14.52
C ASN A 43 -8.74 20.68 -13.54
N THR A 44 -8.67 21.12 -12.28
CA THR A 44 -9.82 21.21 -11.34
C THR A 44 -9.41 22.09 -10.16
N GLY A 45 -10.31 22.98 -9.74
CA GLY A 45 -10.06 23.99 -8.72
C GLY A 45 -9.71 23.48 -7.31
N ASP A 46 -9.31 24.39 -6.45
CA ASP A 46 -8.71 24.18 -5.11
C ASP A 46 -9.62 23.63 -3.99
N SER A 47 -10.70 22.90 -4.32
CA SER A 47 -11.62 22.40 -3.30
C SER A 47 -11.17 21.11 -2.58
N TYR A 48 -9.96 20.61 -2.84
CA TYR A 48 -9.43 19.38 -2.25
C TYR A 48 -8.10 19.63 -1.54
N PRO A 49 -8.11 19.96 -0.23
CA PRO A 49 -6.89 20.35 0.48
C PRO A 49 -5.95 19.18 0.71
N ASN A 50 -4.63 19.44 0.59
CA ASN A 50 -3.58 18.52 1.00
C ASN A 50 -3.24 18.75 2.48
N LEU A 51 -4.00 18.12 3.37
CA LEU A 51 -3.78 18.27 4.81
C LEU A 51 -2.61 17.43 5.30
N LEU A 52 -2.26 16.33 4.60
CA LEU A 52 -1.12 15.50 4.96
C LEU A 52 0.23 16.22 4.77
N ALA A 53 0.35 17.01 3.68
CA ALA A 53 1.53 17.84 3.39
C ALA A 53 2.86 17.06 3.56
N LYS A 54 2.94 15.83 3.07
CA LYS A 54 4.11 14.91 3.16
C LYS A 54 4.55 14.55 4.58
N ARG A 55 3.72 14.78 5.60
CA ARG A 55 4.01 14.37 6.98
C ARG A 55 3.79 12.87 7.16
N PHE A 56 4.64 12.07 6.52
CA PHE A 56 4.49 10.61 6.48
C PHE A 56 4.87 9.90 7.79
N ASN A 57 5.58 10.56 8.69
CA ASN A 57 5.94 9.98 9.98
C ASN A 57 4.87 10.34 11.00
N GLN A 58 4.13 9.33 11.44
CA GLN A 58 3.07 9.46 12.43
C GLN A 58 3.57 8.95 13.80
N LYS A 59 2.97 9.47 14.88
CA LYS A 59 3.39 9.15 16.26
C LYS A 59 2.68 7.92 16.84
N ALA A 60 1.55 7.53 16.26
CA ALA A 60 0.73 6.41 16.71
C ALA A 60 -0.08 5.83 15.54
N PRO A 61 -0.56 4.58 15.64
CA PRO A 61 -1.48 4.02 14.66
C PRO A 61 -2.81 4.77 14.65
N ASN A 62 -3.52 4.67 13.53
CA ASN A 62 -4.85 5.24 13.31
C ASN A 62 -4.91 6.77 13.33
N ILE A 63 -3.80 7.48 13.10
CA ILE A 63 -3.80 8.93 12.88
C ILE A 63 -4.03 9.24 11.40
N VAL A 64 -3.31 8.57 10.51
CA VAL A 64 -3.44 8.76 9.06
C VAL A 64 -3.47 7.42 8.35
N TRP A 65 -4.52 7.21 7.57
CA TRP A 65 -4.60 6.12 6.61
C TRP A 65 -4.43 6.65 5.20
N VAL A 66 -3.69 5.94 4.38
CA VAL A 66 -3.49 6.26 2.95
C VAL A 66 -4.10 5.17 2.09
N CYS A 67 -4.72 5.56 0.99
CA CYS A 67 -5.40 4.64 0.08
C CYS A 67 -5.05 4.95 -1.37
N ASP A 68 -5.01 3.90 -2.18
CA ASP A 68 -4.82 4.02 -3.63
C ASP A 68 -5.23 2.71 -4.31
N PHE A 69 -5.29 2.76 -5.64
CA PHE A 69 -5.61 1.62 -6.50
C PHE A 69 -4.41 1.16 -7.30
N THR A 70 -4.36 -0.12 -7.58
CA THR A 70 -3.51 -0.68 -8.62
C THR A 70 -4.28 -1.73 -9.41
N TYR A 71 -3.69 -2.26 -10.46
CA TYR A 71 -4.32 -3.30 -11.27
C TYR A 71 -3.36 -4.45 -11.54
N VAL A 72 -3.93 -5.61 -11.82
CA VAL A 72 -3.25 -6.83 -12.20
C VAL A 72 -4.04 -7.58 -13.25
N ARG A 73 -3.36 -8.25 -14.16
CA ARG A 73 -4.00 -9.12 -15.16
C ARG A 73 -4.17 -10.53 -14.57
N VAL A 74 -5.39 -11.06 -14.68
CA VAL A 74 -5.73 -12.44 -14.29
C VAL A 74 -6.36 -13.09 -15.53
N ALA A 75 -5.71 -14.13 -16.05
CA ALA A 75 -6.02 -14.67 -17.37
C ALA A 75 -6.10 -13.52 -18.41
N ASP A 76 -7.28 -13.29 -19.00
CA ASP A 76 -7.48 -12.30 -20.05
C ASP A 76 -8.13 -10.99 -19.58
N ARG A 77 -8.32 -10.79 -18.26
CA ARG A 77 -9.01 -9.64 -17.70
C ARG A 77 -8.14 -8.87 -16.72
N PHE A 78 -8.39 -7.57 -16.61
CA PHE A 78 -7.82 -6.76 -15.55
C PHE A 78 -8.71 -6.78 -14.31
N TYR A 79 -8.07 -6.87 -13.16
CA TYR A 79 -8.67 -6.69 -11.85
C TYR A 79 -7.98 -5.54 -11.14
N TYR A 80 -8.75 -4.83 -10.33
CA TYR A 80 -8.31 -3.67 -9.60
C TYR A 80 -8.20 -4.02 -8.12
N ILE A 81 -7.10 -3.60 -7.52
CA ILE A 81 -6.79 -3.82 -6.10
C ILE A 81 -6.86 -2.46 -5.43
N CYS A 82 -7.73 -2.30 -4.44
CA CYS A 82 -7.76 -1.17 -3.52
C CYS A 82 -7.08 -1.59 -2.22
N ALA A 83 -6.15 -0.78 -1.71
CA ALA A 83 -5.48 -1.07 -0.47
C ALA A 83 -5.42 0.17 0.42
N ILE A 84 -5.55 -0.03 1.72
CA ILE A 84 -5.44 0.99 2.75
C ILE A 84 -4.29 0.63 3.67
N LEU A 85 -3.38 1.59 3.89
CA LEU A 85 -2.26 1.47 4.81
C LEU A 85 -2.39 2.47 5.95
N ASP A 86 -1.98 2.04 7.14
CA ASP A 86 -1.69 2.94 8.25
C ASP A 86 -0.29 3.55 8.10
N LEU A 87 -0.19 4.88 8.12
CA LEU A 87 1.11 5.54 7.95
C LEU A 87 2.06 5.35 9.12
N TYR A 88 1.60 5.02 10.31
CA TYR A 88 2.46 4.79 11.46
C TYR A 88 3.42 3.63 11.22
N SER A 89 2.87 2.46 10.95
CA SER A 89 3.64 1.21 10.82
C SER A 89 3.85 0.75 9.38
N ARG A 90 3.24 1.42 8.40
CA ARG A 90 3.15 0.95 7.01
C ARG A 90 2.32 -0.34 6.86
N LYS A 91 1.53 -0.70 7.86
CA LYS A 91 0.67 -1.88 7.85
C LYS A 91 -0.47 -1.74 6.85
N VAL A 92 -0.65 -2.75 6.01
CA VAL A 92 -1.86 -2.86 5.19
C VAL A 92 -3.00 -3.31 6.09
N ILE A 93 -3.99 -2.45 6.28
CA ILE A 93 -5.13 -2.69 7.18
C ILE A 93 -6.36 -3.21 6.45
N ALA A 94 -6.47 -2.92 5.15
CA ALA A 94 -7.50 -3.51 4.29
C ALA A 94 -7.00 -3.63 2.85
N CYS A 95 -7.50 -4.65 2.15
CA CYS A 95 -7.21 -4.86 0.73
C CYS A 95 -8.38 -5.60 0.08
N ARG A 96 -8.96 -5.04 -0.97
CA ARG A 96 -10.01 -5.67 -1.76
C ARG A 96 -9.66 -5.71 -3.25
N VAL A 97 -10.28 -6.65 -3.94
CA VAL A 97 -10.12 -6.85 -5.39
C VAL A 97 -11.48 -6.84 -6.06
N SER A 98 -11.59 -6.13 -7.18
CA SER A 98 -12.79 -6.08 -8.01
C SER A 98 -12.43 -6.12 -9.50
N ASN A 99 -13.37 -6.50 -10.34
CA ASN A 99 -13.28 -6.38 -11.80
C ASN A 99 -13.60 -4.95 -12.30
N LYS A 100 -13.98 -4.04 -11.40
CA LYS A 100 -14.24 -2.63 -11.69
C LYS A 100 -13.49 -1.74 -10.73
N ILE A 101 -13.01 -0.60 -11.23
CA ILE A 101 -12.47 0.48 -10.42
C ILE A 101 -13.59 1.51 -10.22
N ASP A 102 -14.26 1.43 -9.09
CA ASP A 102 -15.41 2.29 -8.78
C ASP A 102 -15.43 2.71 -7.29
N ARG A 103 -16.41 3.57 -6.95
CA ARG A 103 -16.61 4.05 -5.58
C ARG A 103 -16.93 2.92 -4.59
N PHE A 104 -17.59 1.86 -5.05
CA PHE A 104 -18.00 0.76 -4.17
C PHE A 104 -16.77 -0.02 -3.69
N LEU A 105 -15.80 -0.26 -4.58
CA LEU A 105 -14.55 -0.88 -4.19
C LEU A 105 -13.81 -0.04 -3.12
N ALA A 106 -13.80 1.30 -3.26
CA ALA A 106 -13.20 2.19 -2.28
C ALA A 106 -13.94 2.16 -0.93
N ILE A 107 -15.27 2.30 -0.94
CA ILE A 107 -16.13 2.30 0.25
C ILE A 107 -16.03 0.97 1.00
N ASP A 108 -16.15 -0.14 0.29
CA ASP A 108 -16.05 -1.46 0.89
C ASP A 108 -14.68 -1.72 1.52
N THR A 109 -13.59 -1.24 0.87
CA THR A 109 -12.25 -1.35 1.45
C THR A 109 -12.11 -0.49 2.70
N LEU A 110 -12.71 0.70 2.71
CA LEU A 110 -12.76 1.57 3.89
C LEU A 110 -13.50 0.91 5.06
N HIS A 111 -14.65 0.28 4.80
CA HIS A 111 -15.41 -0.45 5.82
C HIS A 111 -14.60 -1.61 6.41
N ASP A 112 -13.87 -2.36 5.59
CA ASP A 112 -12.99 -3.42 6.07
C ASP A 112 -11.88 -2.86 6.97
N ALA A 113 -11.30 -1.70 6.63
CA ALA A 113 -10.28 -1.05 7.43
C ALA A 113 -10.83 -0.61 8.80
N VAL A 114 -12.02 0.03 8.81
CA VAL A 114 -12.71 0.44 10.04
C VAL A 114 -13.01 -0.78 10.92
N LYS A 115 -13.53 -1.87 10.32
CA LYS A 115 -13.81 -3.11 11.04
C LYS A 115 -12.53 -3.74 11.61
N ALA A 116 -11.45 -3.76 10.84
CA ALA A 116 -10.18 -4.36 11.26
C ALA A 116 -9.50 -3.58 12.39
N ARG A 117 -9.69 -2.26 12.43
CA ARG A 117 -9.08 -1.38 13.43
C ARG A 117 -10.00 -1.08 14.63
N GLY A 118 -11.29 -1.26 14.50
CA GLY A 118 -12.29 -0.89 15.51
C GLY A 118 -12.38 0.62 15.77
N VAL A 119 -11.86 1.44 14.84
CA VAL A 119 -11.77 2.90 14.97
C VAL A 119 -11.98 3.58 13.63
N SER A 120 -12.65 4.74 13.66
CA SER A 120 -12.79 5.61 12.50
C SER A 120 -12.67 7.09 12.85
N SER A 121 -13.23 7.51 13.98
CA SER A 121 -13.28 8.91 14.38
C SER A 121 -11.88 9.52 14.53
N GLY A 122 -11.70 10.70 13.91
CA GLY A 122 -10.46 11.47 13.98
C GLY A 122 -9.34 11.00 13.05
N VAL A 123 -9.53 9.93 12.30
CA VAL A 123 -8.56 9.44 11.33
C VAL A 123 -8.53 10.36 10.11
N MET A 124 -7.34 10.80 9.70
CA MET A 124 -7.15 11.45 8.40
C MET A 124 -7.05 10.38 7.30
N PHE A 125 -7.93 10.46 6.30
CA PHE A 125 -7.94 9.56 5.15
C PHE A 125 -7.36 10.29 3.93
N HIS A 126 -6.16 9.91 3.50
CA HIS A 126 -5.44 10.57 2.41
C HIS A 126 -5.45 9.72 1.14
N THR A 127 -5.80 10.36 0.02
CA THR A 127 -5.90 9.73 -1.31
C THR A 127 -5.36 10.65 -2.41
N ASP A 128 -5.27 10.13 -3.62
CA ASP A 128 -5.23 10.96 -4.82
C ASP A 128 -6.59 11.61 -5.07
N ARG A 129 -6.70 12.38 -6.19
CA ARG A 129 -7.95 13.03 -6.61
C ARG A 129 -8.75 12.16 -7.60
N GLY A 130 -8.65 10.84 -7.49
CA GLY A 130 -9.46 9.94 -8.31
C GLY A 130 -10.96 10.15 -8.12
N SER A 131 -11.74 9.99 -9.18
CA SER A 131 -13.20 10.17 -9.13
C SER A 131 -13.89 9.26 -8.11
N GLN A 132 -13.29 8.13 -7.77
CA GLN A 132 -13.76 7.19 -6.76
C GLN A 132 -13.74 7.80 -5.34
N PHE A 133 -12.78 8.69 -5.07
CA PHE A 133 -12.60 9.34 -3.78
C PHE A 133 -13.24 10.72 -3.69
N THR A 134 -13.47 11.38 -4.84
CA THR A 134 -14.06 12.72 -4.89
C THR A 134 -15.58 12.72 -5.06
N CYS A 135 -16.18 11.56 -5.37
CA CYS A 135 -17.63 11.44 -5.53
C CYS A 135 -18.39 11.66 -4.21
N ALA A 136 -19.63 12.11 -4.34
CA ALA A 136 -20.49 12.44 -3.19
C ALA A 136 -20.70 11.26 -2.23
N ASP A 137 -20.84 10.04 -2.77
CA ASP A 137 -21.11 8.85 -1.95
C ASP A 137 -19.91 8.52 -1.05
N PHE A 138 -18.69 8.56 -1.58
CA PHE A 138 -17.48 8.33 -0.78
C PHE A 138 -17.28 9.41 0.28
N ARG A 139 -17.52 10.68 -0.08
CA ARG A 139 -17.40 11.80 0.87
C ARG A 139 -18.42 11.72 2.00
N LYS A 140 -19.67 11.38 1.69
CA LYS A 140 -20.70 11.11 2.71
C LYS A 140 -20.29 10.01 3.68
N GLU A 141 -19.60 8.98 3.17
CA GLU A 141 -19.12 7.87 4.00
C GLU A 141 -17.99 8.31 4.93
N ILE A 142 -17.04 9.11 4.43
CA ILE A 142 -15.98 9.72 5.24
C ILE A 142 -16.58 10.58 6.36
N ASP A 143 -17.58 11.42 6.03
CA ASP A 143 -18.28 12.28 7.00
C ASP A 143 -19.04 11.44 8.05
N ARG A 144 -19.75 10.39 7.61
CA ARG A 144 -20.46 9.45 8.50
C ARG A 144 -19.53 8.76 9.51
N LEU A 145 -18.31 8.48 9.10
CA LEU A 145 -17.30 7.86 9.93
C LEU A 145 -16.50 8.87 10.78
N ASN A 146 -16.84 10.17 10.74
CA ASN A 146 -16.12 11.26 11.41
C ASN A 146 -14.61 11.24 11.08
N MET A 147 -14.26 10.96 9.83
CA MET A 147 -12.91 11.02 9.30
C MET A 147 -12.62 12.37 8.65
N VAL A 148 -11.35 12.72 8.49
CA VAL A 148 -10.93 13.93 7.81
C VAL A 148 -10.33 13.55 6.45
N GLN A 149 -10.95 13.98 5.35
CA GLN A 149 -10.43 13.68 4.02
C GLN A 149 -9.30 14.65 3.62
N SER A 150 -8.21 14.08 3.11
CA SER A 150 -7.05 14.78 2.59
C SER A 150 -6.70 14.27 1.19
N PHE A 151 -6.22 15.17 0.32
CA PHE A 151 -5.91 14.82 -1.06
C PHE A 151 -4.49 15.19 -1.45
N SER A 152 -3.85 14.37 -2.27
CA SER A 152 -2.61 14.74 -2.93
C SER A 152 -2.80 16.01 -3.75
N ALA A 153 -1.82 16.91 -3.72
CA ALA A 153 -1.85 18.10 -4.57
C ALA A 153 -1.76 17.67 -6.05
N LYS A 154 -2.40 18.47 -6.92
CA LYS A 154 -2.43 18.19 -8.34
C LYS A 154 -1.03 18.19 -8.95
N GLY A 155 -0.70 17.13 -9.69
CA GLY A 155 0.64 17.00 -10.30
C GLY A 155 1.76 16.64 -9.32
N HIS A 156 1.45 16.35 -8.06
CA HIS A 156 2.42 15.97 -7.03
C HIS A 156 2.27 14.48 -6.64
N PRO A 157 2.75 13.54 -7.46
CA PRO A 157 2.63 12.11 -7.16
C PRO A 157 3.29 11.73 -5.83
N TYR A 158 4.36 12.45 -5.45
CA TYR A 158 5.06 12.19 -4.18
C TYR A 158 4.21 12.41 -2.92
N ASP A 159 3.04 13.01 -3.02
CA ASP A 159 2.15 13.18 -1.87
C ASP A 159 1.51 11.85 -1.43
N ASN A 160 1.48 10.83 -2.32
CA ASN A 160 1.08 9.45 -1.99
C ASN A 160 2.23 8.44 -2.16
N ALA A 161 3.47 8.88 -1.96
CA ALA A 161 4.68 8.08 -2.19
C ALA A 161 4.70 6.76 -1.39
N VAL A 162 4.04 6.71 -0.23
CA VAL A 162 3.97 5.49 0.60
C VAL A 162 3.15 4.42 -0.09
N MET A 163 2.00 4.76 -0.70
CA MET A 163 1.20 3.82 -1.47
C MET A 163 1.90 3.38 -2.75
N GLU A 164 2.56 4.31 -3.46
CA GLU A 164 3.37 3.98 -4.64
C GLU A 164 4.48 2.97 -4.29
N CYS A 165 5.14 3.18 -3.15
CA CYS A 165 6.17 2.29 -2.63
C CYS A 165 5.62 0.91 -2.29
N PHE A 166 4.48 0.84 -1.60
CA PHE A 166 3.80 -0.42 -1.30
C PHE A 166 3.43 -1.18 -2.57
N PHE A 167 2.76 -0.54 -3.53
CA PHE A 167 2.38 -1.20 -4.78
C PHE A 167 3.58 -1.62 -5.63
N LYS A 168 4.67 -0.87 -5.58
CA LYS A 168 5.93 -1.29 -6.20
C LYS A 168 6.44 -2.62 -5.61
N TYR A 169 6.41 -2.77 -4.29
CA TYR A 169 6.80 -4.01 -3.64
C TYR A 169 5.81 -5.14 -3.92
N LEU A 170 4.51 -4.91 -3.74
CA LEU A 170 3.47 -5.89 -4.06
C LEU A 170 3.62 -6.43 -5.49
N LYS A 171 3.80 -5.54 -6.47
CA LYS A 171 3.98 -5.94 -7.87
C LYS A 171 5.25 -6.76 -8.07
N LYS A 172 6.38 -6.34 -7.51
CA LYS A 172 7.67 -6.99 -7.74
C LYS A 172 7.87 -8.26 -6.93
N GLU A 173 7.36 -8.30 -5.71
CA GLU A 173 7.56 -9.40 -4.79
C GLU A 173 6.53 -10.52 -4.97
N GLU A 174 5.30 -10.18 -5.45
CA GLU A 174 4.21 -11.14 -5.60
C GLU A 174 3.61 -11.14 -7.01
N LEU A 175 2.99 -10.05 -7.45
CA LEU A 175 2.11 -10.08 -8.63
C LEU A 175 2.83 -10.42 -9.94
N TYR A 176 4.07 -9.95 -10.15
CA TYR A 176 4.84 -10.20 -11.36
C TYR A 176 5.61 -11.53 -11.35
N ARG A 177 5.59 -12.22 -10.21
CA ARG A 177 6.24 -13.54 -10.07
C ARG A 177 5.31 -14.69 -10.34
N ARG A 178 4.01 -14.42 -10.51
CA ARG A 178 2.97 -15.43 -10.70
C ARG A 178 2.07 -15.09 -11.87
N SER A 179 1.51 -16.12 -12.47
CA SER A 179 0.42 -16.02 -13.44
C SER A 179 -0.86 -16.53 -12.77
N TYR A 180 -1.86 -15.67 -12.67
CA TYR A 180 -3.12 -15.99 -12.01
C TYR A 180 -4.13 -16.50 -13.04
N LYS A 181 -4.72 -17.67 -12.78
CA LYS A 181 -5.76 -18.27 -13.63
C LYS A 181 -7.17 -17.91 -13.19
N SER A 182 -7.36 -17.51 -11.92
CA SER A 182 -8.66 -17.13 -11.39
C SER A 182 -8.55 -15.99 -10.37
N LEU A 183 -9.69 -15.34 -10.07
CA LEU A 183 -9.79 -14.31 -9.04
C LEU A 183 -9.51 -14.89 -7.65
N GLU A 184 -9.93 -16.11 -7.39
CA GLU A 184 -9.73 -16.81 -6.12
C GLU A 184 -8.23 -17.02 -5.86
N GLN A 185 -7.47 -17.45 -6.87
CA GLN A 185 -6.01 -17.55 -6.77
C GLN A 185 -5.36 -16.22 -6.45
N LEU A 186 -5.79 -15.13 -7.12
CA LEU A 186 -5.30 -13.79 -6.84
C LEU A 186 -5.62 -13.37 -5.39
N LYS A 187 -6.86 -13.56 -4.93
CA LYS A 187 -7.27 -13.21 -3.56
C LYS A 187 -6.46 -13.97 -2.52
N LEU A 188 -6.29 -15.28 -2.70
CA LEU A 188 -5.50 -16.11 -1.79
C LEU A 188 -4.04 -15.67 -1.75
N SER A 189 -3.46 -15.39 -2.91
CA SER A 189 -2.09 -14.90 -3.04
C SER A 189 -1.89 -13.54 -2.34
N LEU A 190 -2.82 -12.60 -2.54
CA LEU A 190 -2.79 -11.30 -1.87
C LEU A 190 -2.92 -11.43 -0.34
N THR A 191 -3.81 -12.29 0.14
CA THR A 191 -3.97 -12.53 1.58
C THR A 191 -2.70 -13.12 2.17
N SER A 192 -2.12 -14.14 1.53
CA SER A 192 -0.85 -14.75 1.95
C SER A 192 0.30 -13.74 1.94
N TYR A 193 0.42 -12.94 0.87
CA TYR A 193 1.45 -11.92 0.78
C TYR A 193 1.26 -10.82 1.84
N ILE A 194 0.07 -10.26 1.96
CA ILE A 194 -0.19 -9.12 2.84
C ILE A 194 -0.14 -9.53 4.31
N ALA A 195 -0.95 -10.51 4.72
CA ALA A 195 -1.04 -10.92 6.12
C ALA A 195 0.16 -11.78 6.54
N GLY A 196 0.54 -12.76 5.72
CA GLY A 196 1.59 -13.70 6.06
C GLY A 196 3.00 -13.12 5.94
N PHE A 197 3.28 -12.37 4.89
CA PHE A 197 4.64 -11.88 4.64
C PHE A 197 4.80 -10.38 4.92
N TYR A 198 4.06 -9.50 4.21
CA TYR A 198 4.28 -8.05 4.27
C TYR A 198 4.08 -7.47 5.68
N ASN A 199 2.94 -7.78 6.30
CA ASN A 199 2.63 -7.28 7.63
C ASN A 199 3.39 -7.98 8.76
N SER A 200 3.72 -9.29 8.59
CA SER A 200 4.21 -10.11 9.70
C SER A 200 5.70 -10.38 9.67
N ILE A 201 6.32 -10.44 8.49
CA ILE A 201 7.71 -10.91 8.34
C ILE A 201 8.60 -9.87 7.67
N ARG A 202 8.09 -9.18 6.64
CA ARG A 202 8.87 -8.31 5.79
C ARG A 202 9.48 -7.15 6.57
N PRO A 203 10.84 -6.99 6.58
CA PRO A 203 11.46 -5.86 7.26
C PRO A 203 11.20 -4.55 6.50
N HIS A 204 10.91 -3.50 7.25
CA HIS A 204 10.72 -2.15 6.76
C HIS A 204 11.78 -1.19 7.27
N SER A 205 12.42 -0.44 6.38
CA SER A 205 13.40 0.58 6.78
C SER A 205 12.79 1.67 7.66
N HIS A 206 11.53 2.08 7.40
CA HIS A 206 10.79 3.01 8.25
C HIS A 206 10.61 2.49 9.69
N ASN A 207 10.46 1.20 9.87
CA ASN A 207 10.25 0.53 11.14
C ASN A 207 11.55 -0.02 11.74
N HIS A 208 12.69 0.56 11.41
CA HIS A 208 14.01 0.11 11.90
C HIS A 208 14.29 -1.38 11.61
N GLY A 209 13.75 -1.90 10.51
CA GLY A 209 13.91 -3.30 10.13
C GLY A 209 12.86 -4.25 10.70
N LEU A 210 11.95 -3.78 11.53
CA LEU A 210 10.81 -4.56 12.00
C LEU A 210 9.74 -4.68 10.93
N SER A 211 8.93 -5.73 11.01
CA SER A 211 7.71 -5.82 10.22
C SER A 211 6.65 -4.85 10.76
N PRO A 212 5.62 -4.49 9.95
CA PRO A 212 4.53 -3.65 10.42
C PRO A 212 3.87 -4.13 11.72
N ASN A 213 3.60 -5.43 11.84
CA ASN A 213 3.02 -6.01 13.06
C ASN A 213 3.95 -5.90 14.26
N GLN A 214 5.25 -6.18 14.07
CA GLN A 214 6.24 -6.07 15.15
C GLN A 214 6.37 -4.62 15.64
N PHE A 215 6.33 -3.65 14.70
CA PHE A 215 6.45 -2.23 15.04
C PHE A 215 5.23 -1.68 15.78
N GLU A 216 4.02 -2.19 15.50
CA GLU A 216 2.81 -1.79 16.24
C GLU A 216 2.72 -2.41 17.64
N ASN A 217 3.47 -3.45 17.92
CA ASN A 217 3.47 -4.16 19.21
C ASN A 217 4.61 -3.68 20.15
N LEU A 218 5.35 -2.61 19.77
CA LEU A 218 6.30 -1.95 20.64
C LEU A 218 5.58 -0.98 21.59
#